data_5fa42a97925c57d38a33af3357860e91
#
_entry.id   5fa42a97925c57d38a33af3357860e91
#
_cell.length_a   1.000
_cell.length_b   1.000
_cell.length_c   1.000
_cell.angle_alpha   90.00
_cell.angle_beta   90.00
_cell.angle_gamma   90.00
#
_symmetry.space_group_name_H-M   'P 1'
#
loop_
_entity.id
_entity.type
_entity.pdbx_description
1 polymer ?
#
loop_
_entity_poly.entity_id
_entity_poly.type
_entity_poly.pdbx_seq_one_letter_code
_entity_poly.pdbx_strand_id
1 'polypeptide(L)'
;MKKITLLYLILLVVVLSAAAFFFVGSKPNLEELKNTVAPSASLYPEAKSASDQLHFIDDDSNDTHLSEVTEGKWALLYFGYTSCPDVCPIDLSKINLTHQLMTHSDKLQVVFVSVDPMRDLGKLDNFASAFNSTFLGLTAHQDELMTISKSLGVYHEVVQTQALAKEDHSNHGEHGEHGEHNTFKVHEMINPKNGDIQTVESQEKHMELMELGYEHHGHDMAQIEDSQEVAHYDIDHTSSYLLFSPDLKLTALLTSPHEPPDMAKAIDLIIESLR
;
A
#
# COMPACT_ATOMS: atom_id res chain seq x y z
N MET A 1 -55.42 41.01 2.55
CA MET A 1 -53.97 40.87 2.22
C MET A 1 -53.13 40.39 3.42
N LYS A 2 -53.15 40.99 4.61
CA LYS A 2 -52.33 40.58 5.75
C LYS A 2 -52.49 39.12 6.24
N LYS A 3 -53.71 38.51 6.09
CA LYS A 3 -53.98 37.13 6.50
C LYS A 3 -53.37 36.11 5.52
N ILE A 4 -53.32 36.43 4.21
CA ILE A 4 -52.73 35.56 3.19
C ILE A 4 -51.18 35.56 3.29
N THR A 5 -50.58 36.72 3.55
CA THR A 5 -49.11 36.80 3.74
C THR A 5 -48.67 36.04 5.02
N LEU A 6 -49.47 36.10 6.08
CA LEU A 6 -49.19 35.33 7.32
C LEU A 6 -49.26 33.81 7.05
N LEU A 7 -50.23 33.35 6.24
CA LEU A 7 -50.37 31.94 5.88
C LEU A 7 -49.18 31.43 5.05
N TYR A 8 -48.67 32.22 4.09
CA TYR A 8 -47.46 31.88 3.33
C TYR A 8 -46.20 31.84 4.20
N LEU A 9 -46.10 32.73 5.19
CA LEU A 9 -44.98 32.77 6.11
C LEU A 9 -44.95 31.51 7.03
N ILE A 10 -46.10 31.09 7.52
CA ILE A 10 -46.25 29.85 8.29
C ILE A 10 -45.90 28.64 7.43
N LEU A 11 -46.41 28.58 6.20
CA LEU A 11 -46.10 27.49 5.27
C LEU A 11 -44.60 27.41 4.98
N LEU A 12 -43.94 28.55 4.74
CA LEU A 12 -42.51 28.63 4.52
C LEU A 12 -41.72 28.11 5.72
N VAL A 13 -42.08 28.50 6.93
CA VAL A 13 -41.42 28.01 8.16
C VAL A 13 -41.62 26.52 8.35
N VAL A 14 -42.80 25.97 8.06
CA VAL A 14 -43.05 24.52 8.11
C VAL A 14 -42.22 23.77 7.08
N VAL A 15 -42.12 24.28 5.86
CA VAL A 15 -41.28 23.65 4.78
C VAL A 15 -39.80 23.71 5.15
N LEU A 16 -39.32 24.84 5.67
CA LEU A 16 -37.92 24.99 6.09
C LEU A 16 -37.60 24.10 7.31
N SER A 17 -38.53 23.99 8.28
CA SER A 17 -38.32 23.10 9.43
C SER A 17 -38.37 21.62 9.04
N ALA A 18 -39.25 21.23 8.11
CA ALA A 18 -39.30 19.88 7.59
C ALA A 18 -38.03 19.56 6.78
N ALA A 19 -37.55 20.49 5.93
CA ALA A 19 -36.31 20.35 5.23
C ALA A 19 -35.09 20.23 6.17
N ALA A 20 -35.03 21.09 7.20
CA ALA A 20 -33.98 21.04 8.22
C ALA A 20 -34.03 19.71 9.01
N PHE A 21 -35.22 19.23 9.37
CA PHE A 21 -35.39 17.94 10.04
C PHE A 21 -34.94 16.77 9.17
N PHE A 22 -35.24 16.81 7.85
CA PHE A 22 -34.79 15.80 6.92
C PHE A 22 -33.25 15.84 6.72
N PHE A 23 -32.65 17.04 6.65
CA PHE A 23 -31.19 17.19 6.50
C PHE A 23 -30.43 16.82 7.79
N VAL A 24 -30.94 17.12 8.97
CA VAL A 24 -30.30 16.79 10.26
C VAL A 24 -30.52 15.32 10.63
N GLY A 25 -31.66 14.74 10.24
CA GLY A 25 -32.00 13.34 10.52
C GLY A 25 -31.30 12.31 9.59
N SER A 26 -30.68 12.75 8.50
CA SER A 26 -30.02 11.86 7.52
C SER A 26 -28.52 11.74 7.68
N LYS A 27 -27.93 12.19 8.78
CA LYS A 27 -26.52 11.87 9.05
C LYS A 27 -26.41 10.38 9.40
N PRO A 28 -25.59 9.62 8.66
CA PRO A 28 -25.39 8.21 8.97
C PRO A 28 -24.90 8.08 10.42
N ASN A 29 -25.51 7.17 11.16
CA ASN A 29 -25.04 6.84 12.50
C ASN A 29 -23.74 6.02 12.35
N LEU A 30 -22.59 6.66 12.56
CA LEU A 30 -21.28 6.05 12.38
C LEU A 30 -21.12 4.76 13.21
N GLU A 31 -21.69 4.69 14.40
CA GLU A 31 -21.66 3.49 15.23
C GLU A 31 -22.52 2.35 14.65
N GLU A 32 -23.64 2.68 14.06
CA GLU A 32 -24.47 1.70 13.35
C GLU A 32 -23.76 1.18 12.10
N LEU A 33 -23.12 2.08 11.33
CA LEU A 33 -22.31 1.70 10.17
C LEU A 33 -21.16 0.78 10.56
N LYS A 34 -20.39 1.10 11.62
CA LYS A 34 -19.32 0.26 12.15
C LYS A 34 -19.79 -1.15 12.46
N ASN A 35 -20.93 -1.26 13.15
CA ASN A 35 -21.49 -2.56 13.53
C ASN A 35 -22.01 -3.34 12.30
N THR A 36 -22.48 -2.64 11.29
CA THR A 36 -23.05 -3.28 10.08
C THR A 36 -21.98 -3.79 9.13
N VAL A 37 -20.86 -3.08 9.01
CA VAL A 37 -19.75 -3.49 8.13
C VAL A 37 -18.78 -4.47 8.79
N ALA A 38 -18.84 -4.61 10.12
CA ALA A 38 -18.06 -5.62 10.84
C ALA A 38 -18.61 -7.04 10.57
N PRO A 39 -17.76 -8.06 10.52
CA PRO A 39 -16.30 -8.00 10.69
C PRO A 39 -15.52 -7.69 9.41
N SER A 40 -16.18 -7.54 8.26
CA SER A 40 -15.52 -7.42 6.94
C SER A 40 -14.73 -6.13 6.77
N ALA A 41 -15.12 -5.05 7.46
CA ALA A 41 -14.41 -3.79 7.49
C ALA A 41 -14.36 -3.19 8.90
N SER A 42 -13.24 -2.57 9.24
CA SER A 42 -13.02 -1.79 10.45
C SER A 42 -12.90 -0.31 10.07
N LEU A 43 -13.87 0.50 10.49
CA LEU A 43 -13.84 1.95 10.25
C LEU A 43 -12.92 2.64 11.24
N TYR A 44 -12.08 3.55 10.75
CA TYR A 44 -11.28 4.42 11.59
C TYR A 44 -12.20 5.46 12.28
N PRO A 45 -12.05 5.69 13.58
CA PRO A 45 -12.91 6.63 14.34
C PRO A 45 -12.78 8.07 13.84
N GLU A 46 -11.56 8.44 13.47
CA GLU A 46 -11.23 9.70 12.82
C GLU A 46 -10.47 9.35 11.55
N ALA A 47 -11.03 9.68 10.40
CA ALA A 47 -10.38 9.44 9.13
C ALA A 47 -9.07 10.21 9.07
N LYS A 48 -7.94 9.49 9.00
CA LYS A 48 -6.61 10.05 9.00
C LYS A 48 -6.30 10.62 7.62
N SER A 49 -6.07 11.93 7.53
CA SER A 49 -5.60 12.53 6.28
C SER A 49 -4.18 12.04 5.98
N ALA A 50 -4.01 11.47 4.80
CA ALA A 50 -2.72 11.01 4.30
C ALA A 50 -2.34 11.69 2.98
N SER A 51 -3.10 12.72 2.57
CA SER A 51 -2.99 13.35 1.25
C SER A 51 -1.57 13.80 0.88
N ASP A 52 -0.84 14.37 1.83
CA ASP A 52 0.49 14.92 1.57
C ASP A 52 1.62 13.86 1.55
N GLN A 53 1.29 12.60 1.84
CA GLN A 53 2.25 11.49 1.95
C GLN A 53 2.04 10.42 0.88
N LEU A 54 1.01 10.56 0.02
CA LEU A 54 0.64 9.55 -0.96
C LEU A 54 1.20 9.90 -2.34
N HIS A 55 2.51 10.07 -2.39
CA HIS A 55 3.29 10.21 -3.60
C HIS A 55 3.73 8.83 -4.10
N PHE A 56 3.52 8.60 -5.36
CA PHE A 56 3.84 7.35 -6.02
C PHE A 56 4.55 7.62 -7.34
N ILE A 57 5.07 6.58 -7.94
CA ILE A 57 5.52 6.56 -9.32
C ILE A 57 4.71 5.52 -10.09
N ASP A 58 4.42 5.83 -11.36
CA ASP A 58 3.80 4.91 -12.29
C ASP A 58 4.81 3.92 -12.91
N ASP A 59 4.34 3.09 -13.82
CA ASP A 59 5.15 2.06 -14.48
C ASP A 59 6.25 2.63 -15.40
N ASP A 60 6.10 3.89 -15.81
CA ASP A 60 7.07 4.65 -16.62
C ASP A 60 7.99 5.53 -15.76
N SER A 61 7.98 5.38 -14.43
CA SER A 61 8.73 6.20 -13.47
C SER A 61 8.35 7.68 -13.42
N ASN A 62 7.12 8.02 -13.80
CA ASN A 62 6.62 9.38 -13.62
C ASN A 62 6.06 9.55 -12.22
N ASP A 63 6.38 10.69 -11.59
CA ASP A 63 5.77 11.07 -10.33
C ASP A 63 4.26 11.25 -10.49
N THR A 64 3.51 10.69 -9.55
CA THR A 64 2.05 10.81 -9.52
C THR A 64 1.53 10.85 -8.08
N HIS A 65 0.36 11.45 -7.92
CA HIS A 65 -0.35 11.48 -6.64
C HIS A 65 -1.55 10.54 -6.67
N LEU A 66 -1.89 9.96 -5.52
CA LEU A 66 -3.09 9.13 -5.43
C LEU A 66 -4.35 9.89 -5.89
N SER A 67 -4.44 11.21 -5.63
CA SER A 67 -5.54 12.07 -6.08
C SER A 67 -5.71 12.13 -7.60
N GLU A 68 -4.60 12.08 -8.33
CA GLU A 68 -4.60 12.16 -9.79
C GLU A 68 -5.14 10.88 -10.41
N VAL A 69 -4.69 9.73 -9.93
CA VAL A 69 -5.09 8.42 -10.45
C VAL A 69 -6.48 7.98 -9.99
N THR A 70 -6.99 8.52 -8.90
CA THR A 70 -8.33 8.19 -8.40
C THR A 70 -9.42 9.09 -8.96
N GLU A 71 -9.08 10.26 -9.49
CA GLU A 71 -10.03 11.21 -10.10
C GLU A 71 -11.24 11.54 -9.21
N GLY A 72 -11.02 11.62 -7.89
CA GLY A 72 -12.09 11.87 -6.92
C GLY A 72 -12.98 10.67 -6.63
N LYS A 73 -12.59 9.47 -7.00
CA LYS A 73 -13.22 8.22 -6.57
C LYS A 73 -12.68 7.79 -5.21
N TRP A 74 -13.36 6.85 -4.58
CA TRP A 74 -12.80 6.07 -3.49
C TRP A 74 -11.61 5.26 -3.99
N ALA A 75 -10.62 5.03 -3.15
CA ALA A 75 -9.45 4.23 -3.50
C ALA A 75 -9.34 3.02 -2.58
N LEU A 76 -9.15 1.84 -3.17
CA LEU A 76 -8.76 0.63 -2.45
C LEU A 76 -7.31 0.35 -2.76
N LEU A 77 -6.42 0.55 -1.78
CA LEU A 77 -5.00 0.25 -1.91
C LEU A 77 -4.72 -1.15 -1.38
N TYR A 78 -3.98 -1.92 -2.18
CA TYR A 78 -3.45 -3.22 -1.81
C TYR A 78 -1.93 -3.24 -2.04
N PHE A 79 -1.17 -3.55 -0.98
CA PHE A 79 0.28 -3.61 -1.01
C PHE A 79 0.76 -5.05 -1.26
N GLY A 80 1.67 -5.22 -2.21
CA GLY A 80 2.20 -6.52 -2.60
C GLY A 80 3.38 -6.40 -3.54
N TYR A 81 3.76 -7.46 -4.25
CA TYR A 81 4.80 -7.43 -5.27
C TYR A 81 4.49 -8.41 -6.40
N THR A 82 4.98 -8.12 -7.62
CA THR A 82 4.55 -8.84 -8.83
C THR A 82 5.04 -10.28 -8.88
N SER A 83 6.19 -10.56 -8.29
CA SER A 83 6.78 -11.90 -8.22
C SER A 83 6.37 -12.71 -6.99
N CYS A 84 5.36 -12.25 -6.24
CA CYS A 84 4.78 -13.02 -5.14
C CYS A 84 4.12 -14.30 -5.66
N PRO A 85 4.54 -15.48 -5.19
CA PRO A 85 4.11 -16.73 -5.82
C PRO A 85 2.69 -17.18 -5.43
N ASP A 86 2.12 -16.63 -4.35
CA ASP A 86 0.91 -17.18 -3.74
C ASP A 86 -0.10 -16.11 -3.31
N VAL A 87 0.20 -15.32 -2.29
CA VAL A 87 -0.78 -14.44 -1.61
C VAL A 87 -1.28 -13.32 -2.53
N CYS A 88 -0.39 -12.62 -3.25
CA CYS A 88 -0.77 -11.45 -4.04
C CYS A 88 -1.74 -11.79 -5.19
N PRO A 89 -1.53 -12.86 -5.99
CA PRO A 89 -2.50 -13.26 -7.01
C PRO A 89 -3.86 -13.66 -6.42
N ILE A 90 -3.87 -14.34 -5.27
CA ILE A 90 -5.11 -14.73 -4.59
C ILE A 90 -5.87 -13.50 -4.12
N ASP A 91 -5.18 -12.56 -3.48
CA ASP A 91 -5.78 -11.34 -2.95
C ASP A 91 -6.33 -10.45 -4.07
N LEU A 92 -5.56 -10.23 -5.14
CA LEU A 92 -6.05 -9.46 -6.30
C LEU A 92 -7.24 -10.13 -6.99
N SER A 93 -7.28 -11.47 -7.03
CA SER A 93 -8.45 -12.19 -7.54
C SER A 93 -9.68 -11.99 -6.65
N LYS A 94 -9.52 -11.99 -5.32
CA LYS A 94 -10.59 -11.65 -4.36
C LYS A 94 -11.05 -10.20 -4.51
N ILE A 95 -10.12 -9.26 -4.66
CA ILE A 95 -10.43 -7.83 -4.88
C ILE A 95 -11.20 -7.66 -6.20
N ASN A 96 -10.79 -8.34 -7.27
CA ASN A 96 -11.53 -8.31 -8.53
C ASN A 96 -12.95 -8.86 -8.39
N LEU A 97 -13.11 -10.00 -7.73
CA LEU A 97 -14.45 -10.55 -7.49
C LEU A 97 -15.31 -9.62 -6.62
N THR A 98 -14.70 -9.01 -5.59
CA THR A 98 -15.35 -7.97 -4.79
C THR A 98 -15.85 -6.82 -5.67
N HIS A 99 -14.97 -6.26 -6.52
CA HIS A 99 -15.29 -5.17 -7.43
C HIS A 99 -16.43 -5.53 -8.39
N GLN A 100 -16.47 -6.76 -8.90
CA GLN A 100 -17.55 -7.24 -9.76
C GLN A 100 -18.90 -7.40 -9.03
N LEU A 101 -18.89 -7.68 -7.73
CA LEU A 101 -20.08 -7.85 -6.91
C LEU A 101 -20.64 -6.53 -6.37
N MET A 102 -19.85 -5.45 -6.38
CA MET A 102 -20.26 -4.14 -5.89
C MET A 102 -21.31 -3.50 -6.79
N THR A 103 -22.24 -2.79 -6.16
CA THR A 103 -23.22 -1.94 -6.84
C THR A 103 -22.59 -0.62 -7.31
N HIS A 104 -21.61 -0.12 -6.56
CA HIS A 104 -20.94 1.16 -6.81
C HIS A 104 -19.48 1.01 -7.24
N SER A 105 -19.17 -0.04 -7.99
CA SER A 105 -17.80 -0.28 -8.48
C SER A 105 -17.26 0.86 -9.35
N ASP A 106 -18.14 1.59 -10.03
CA ASP A 106 -17.80 2.80 -10.82
C ASP A 106 -17.20 3.93 -9.95
N LYS A 107 -17.45 3.93 -8.65
CA LYS A 107 -16.94 4.91 -7.67
C LYS A 107 -15.68 4.47 -6.95
N LEU A 108 -15.18 3.27 -7.24
CA LEU A 108 -13.99 2.71 -6.61
C LEU A 108 -12.87 2.59 -7.64
N GLN A 109 -11.70 3.14 -7.30
CA GLN A 109 -10.44 2.86 -7.99
C GLN A 109 -9.63 1.88 -7.15
N VAL A 110 -9.26 0.75 -7.73
CA VAL A 110 -8.34 -0.19 -7.10
C VAL A 110 -6.92 0.13 -7.55
N VAL A 111 -6.02 0.22 -6.58
CA VAL A 111 -4.60 0.52 -6.79
C VAL A 111 -3.76 -0.57 -6.14
N PHE A 112 -3.05 -1.32 -6.95
CA PHE A 112 -1.99 -2.21 -6.51
C PHE A 112 -0.73 -1.37 -6.26
N VAL A 113 -0.19 -1.43 -5.05
CA VAL A 113 1.04 -0.71 -4.69
C VAL A 113 2.15 -1.74 -4.49
N SER A 114 3.12 -1.75 -5.39
CA SER A 114 4.27 -2.63 -5.22
C SER A 114 5.18 -2.15 -4.10
N VAL A 115 5.59 -3.10 -3.25
CA VAL A 115 6.59 -2.90 -2.19
C VAL A 115 8.00 -3.29 -2.66
N ASP A 116 8.17 -3.61 -3.93
CA ASP A 116 9.44 -4.00 -4.54
C ASP A 116 9.72 -3.21 -5.83
N PRO A 117 9.98 -1.91 -5.72
CA PRO A 117 10.19 -1.05 -6.89
C PRO A 117 11.33 -1.55 -7.79
N MET A 118 12.35 -2.18 -7.22
CA MET A 118 13.53 -2.64 -7.97
C MET A 118 13.21 -3.76 -8.98
N ARG A 119 12.28 -4.66 -8.65
CA ARG A 119 11.92 -5.78 -9.53
C ARG A 119 10.65 -5.54 -10.34
N ASP A 120 9.80 -4.65 -9.87
CA ASP A 120 8.42 -4.54 -10.36
C ASP A 120 8.19 -3.38 -11.32
N LEU A 121 9.05 -2.35 -11.31
CA LEU A 121 8.94 -1.23 -12.24
C LEU A 121 9.00 -1.73 -13.70
N GLY A 122 8.11 -1.23 -14.54
CA GLY A 122 7.89 -1.71 -15.91
C GLY A 122 7.00 -2.96 -16.02
N LYS A 123 6.41 -3.44 -14.90
CA LYS A 123 5.51 -4.61 -14.87
C LYS A 123 4.19 -4.33 -14.15
N LEU A 124 4.06 -3.18 -13.49
CA LEU A 124 2.96 -2.87 -12.57
C LEU A 124 1.61 -2.85 -13.29
N ASP A 125 1.52 -2.15 -14.40
CA ASP A 125 0.29 -2.02 -15.20
C ASP A 125 -0.14 -3.37 -15.79
N ASN A 126 0.81 -4.13 -16.33
CA ASN A 126 0.53 -5.45 -16.85
C ASN A 126 0.07 -6.42 -15.76
N PHE A 127 0.66 -6.34 -14.58
CA PHE A 127 0.29 -7.19 -13.47
C PHE A 127 -1.09 -6.83 -12.91
N ALA A 128 -1.36 -5.58 -12.62
CA ALA A 128 -2.64 -5.13 -12.09
C ALA A 128 -3.79 -5.36 -13.09
N SER A 129 -3.60 -4.99 -14.37
CA SER A 129 -4.61 -5.13 -15.43
C SER A 129 -4.92 -6.59 -15.79
N ALA A 130 -4.02 -7.54 -15.50
CA ALA A 130 -4.29 -8.96 -15.68
C ALA A 130 -5.46 -9.47 -14.82
N PHE A 131 -5.73 -8.83 -13.67
CA PHE A 131 -6.88 -9.15 -12.81
C PHE A 131 -8.13 -8.38 -13.22
N ASN A 132 -7.97 -7.10 -13.52
CA ASN A 132 -9.05 -6.25 -14.01
C ASN A 132 -8.46 -5.06 -14.77
N SER A 133 -8.95 -4.79 -15.97
CA SER A 133 -8.44 -3.71 -16.84
C SER A 133 -8.58 -2.30 -16.27
N THR A 134 -9.34 -2.12 -15.18
CA THR A 134 -9.49 -0.84 -14.48
C THR A 134 -8.56 -0.70 -13.27
N PHE A 135 -7.84 -1.76 -12.90
CA PHE A 135 -6.89 -1.71 -11.80
C PHE A 135 -5.60 -1.03 -12.24
N LEU A 136 -5.03 -0.24 -11.36
CA LEU A 136 -3.78 0.50 -11.61
C LEU A 136 -2.67 -0.10 -10.77
N GLY A 137 -1.46 -0.09 -11.31
CA GLY A 137 -0.26 -0.48 -10.62
C GLY A 137 0.62 0.74 -10.33
N LEU A 138 1.01 0.93 -9.08
CA LEU A 138 1.90 2.01 -8.64
C LEU A 138 3.00 1.44 -7.75
N THR A 139 4.07 2.20 -7.58
CA THR A 139 5.08 1.99 -6.55
C THR A 139 5.58 3.36 -6.05
N ALA A 140 6.64 3.41 -5.28
CA ALA A 140 7.31 4.64 -4.90
C ALA A 140 8.82 4.39 -4.80
N HIS A 141 9.62 5.46 -4.72
CA HIS A 141 11.02 5.31 -4.36
C HIS A 141 11.15 4.64 -2.99
N GLN A 142 12.20 3.85 -2.80
CA GLN A 142 12.35 2.97 -1.62
C GLN A 142 12.12 3.69 -0.28
N ASP A 143 12.68 4.89 -0.11
CA ASP A 143 12.58 5.67 1.13
C ASP A 143 11.16 6.22 1.35
N GLU A 144 10.51 6.65 0.27
CA GLU A 144 9.12 7.12 0.29
C GLU A 144 8.16 5.97 0.57
N LEU A 145 8.39 4.82 -0.06
CA LEU A 145 7.61 3.61 0.14
C LEU A 145 7.63 3.16 1.60
N MET A 146 8.81 3.17 2.24
CA MET A 146 8.95 2.89 3.68
C MET A 146 8.15 3.89 4.53
N THR A 147 8.18 5.16 4.16
CA THR A 147 7.45 6.23 4.86
C THR A 147 5.94 6.06 4.71
N ILE A 148 5.48 5.82 3.48
CA ILE A 148 4.07 5.56 3.15
C ILE A 148 3.57 4.36 3.95
N SER A 149 4.25 3.21 3.80
CA SER A 149 3.87 1.97 4.47
C SER A 149 3.77 2.13 5.98
N LYS A 150 4.79 2.73 6.60
CA LYS A 150 4.81 3.01 8.05
C LYS A 150 3.66 3.93 8.48
N SER A 151 3.36 4.97 7.69
CA SER A 151 2.28 5.92 7.99
C SER A 151 0.89 5.27 7.95
N LEU A 152 0.73 4.29 7.07
CA LEU A 152 -0.50 3.54 6.85
C LEU A 152 -0.62 2.28 7.72
N GLY A 153 0.43 1.92 8.46
CA GLY A 153 0.47 0.70 9.27
C GLY A 153 0.64 -0.57 8.43
N VAL A 154 1.16 -0.44 7.22
CA VAL A 154 1.53 -1.56 6.36
C VAL A 154 2.96 -1.98 6.68
N TYR A 155 3.14 -3.25 7.00
CA TYR A 155 4.47 -3.83 7.20
C TYR A 155 4.93 -4.53 5.93
N HIS A 156 6.18 -4.34 5.56
CA HIS A 156 6.88 -5.13 4.57
C HIS A 156 8.37 -5.23 4.90
N GLU A 157 8.97 -6.38 4.66
CA GLU A 157 10.38 -6.65 4.91
C GLU A 157 10.92 -7.66 3.89
N VAL A 158 12.10 -7.38 3.36
CA VAL A 158 12.81 -8.31 2.47
C VAL A 158 13.37 -9.47 3.29
N VAL A 159 12.88 -10.68 3.04
CA VAL A 159 13.40 -11.91 3.63
C VAL A 159 14.41 -12.51 2.66
N GLN A 160 15.69 -12.50 3.05
CA GLN A 160 16.72 -13.19 2.28
C GLN A 160 16.51 -14.70 2.43
N THR A 161 15.98 -15.35 1.41
CA THR A 161 16.00 -16.81 1.33
C THR A 161 17.45 -17.23 1.18
N GLN A 162 18.07 -17.72 2.25
CA GLN A 162 19.32 -18.46 2.13
C GLN A 162 18.99 -19.66 1.25
N ALA A 163 19.56 -19.67 0.02
CA ALA A 163 19.57 -20.85 -0.79
C ALA A 163 20.13 -21.97 0.08
N LEU A 164 19.31 -22.97 0.41
CA LEU A 164 19.76 -24.19 1.06
C LEU A 164 20.85 -24.76 0.15
N ALA A 165 22.11 -24.56 0.53
CA ALA A 165 23.20 -25.27 -0.07
C ALA A 165 22.82 -26.74 0.00
N LYS A 166 22.77 -27.40 -1.16
CA LYS A 166 22.61 -28.85 -1.23
C LYS A 166 23.73 -29.43 -0.39
N GLU A 167 23.43 -29.83 0.83
CA GLU A 167 24.32 -30.65 1.63
C GLU A 167 24.41 -32.00 0.93
N ASP A 168 25.53 -32.23 0.31
CA ASP A 168 25.98 -33.52 -0.14
C ASP A 168 26.18 -34.38 1.11
N HIS A 169 25.25 -35.32 1.35
CA HIS A 169 25.31 -36.25 2.47
C HIS A 169 26.41 -37.27 2.22
N SER A 170 27.63 -36.92 2.60
CA SER A 170 28.68 -37.92 2.87
C SER A 170 29.73 -37.34 3.84
N ASN A 171 29.52 -37.39 5.11
CA ASN A 171 30.42 -38.03 6.08
C ASN A 171 30.02 -37.73 7.53
N HIS A 172 29.90 -38.79 8.35
CA HIS A 172 29.82 -38.74 9.80
C HIS A 172 31.15 -38.33 10.41
N GLY A 173 31.15 -37.41 11.41
CA GLY A 173 32.32 -37.21 12.25
C GLY A 173 32.29 -35.95 13.11
N GLU A 174 31.98 -36.14 14.40
CA GLU A 174 32.46 -35.43 15.59
C GLU A 174 32.13 -33.96 15.90
N HIS A 175 31.66 -33.80 17.13
CA HIS A 175 31.37 -32.63 17.94
C HIS A 175 32.49 -31.56 17.96
N GLY A 176 32.08 -30.26 17.88
CA GLY A 176 32.98 -29.13 18.18
C GLY A 176 32.32 -27.77 18.06
N GLU A 177 32.01 -27.18 19.22
CA GLU A 177 31.99 -25.76 19.58
C GLU A 177 31.31 -24.69 18.70
N HIS A 178 30.36 -24.00 19.32
CA HIS A 178 29.72 -22.75 18.94
C HIS A 178 30.77 -21.66 18.58
N GLY A 179 30.78 -21.26 17.30
CA GLY A 179 31.48 -20.07 16.84
C GLY A 179 30.50 -19.21 16.06
N GLU A 180 30.17 -18.02 16.59
CA GLU A 180 29.46 -16.96 15.90
C GLU A 180 30.28 -16.54 14.67
N HIS A 181 29.88 -16.97 13.47
CA HIS A 181 30.39 -16.42 12.22
C HIS A 181 29.48 -15.28 11.75
N ASN A 182 29.78 -14.10 12.32
CA ASN A 182 29.32 -12.83 11.74
C ASN A 182 30.17 -12.54 10.50
N THR A 183 29.79 -13.04 9.34
CA THR A 183 30.49 -12.77 8.08
C THR A 183 30.10 -11.38 7.58
N PHE A 184 30.94 -10.39 7.90
CA PHE A 184 30.80 -9.05 7.34
C PHE A 184 30.92 -9.11 5.80
N LYS A 185 29.92 -8.58 5.06
CA LYS A 185 29.98 -8.54 3.60
C LYS A 185 30.85 -7.38 3.13
N VAL A 186 31.85 -7.68 2.33
CA VAL A 186 32.68 -6.67 1.69
C VAL A 186 31.85 -5.83 0.73
N HIS A 187 31.91 -4.51 0.87
CA HIS A 187 31.22 -3.56 0.01
C HIS A 187 32.07 -2.31 -0.20
N GLU A 188 31.66 -1.43 -1.10
CA GLU A 188 32.38 -0.19 -1.40
C GLU A 188 31.60 1.02 -0.86
N MET A 189 32.34 2.03 -0.40
CA MET A 189 31.82 3.32 0.01
C MET A 189 32.53 4.44 -0.77
N ILE A 190 31.77 5.47 -1.14
CA ILE A 190 32.26 6.63 -1.89
C ILE A 190 32.20 7.88 -1.02
N ASN A 191 33.20 8.73 -1.14
CA ASN A 191 33.17 10.07 -0.57
C ASN A 191 32.54 11.03 -1.58
N PRO A 192 31.34 11.57 -1.34
CA PRO A 192 30.62 12.41 -2.28
C PRO A 192 31.32 13.75 -2.58
N LYS A 193 32.30 14.15 -1.75
CA LYS A 193 33.01 15.42 -1.91
C LYS A 193 34.17 15.36 -2.88
N ASN A 194 34.82 14.19 -3.02
CA ASN A 194 36.02 14.04 -3.84
C ASN A 194 35.98 12.81 -4.78
N GLY A 195 34.93 11.97 -4.68
CA GLY A 195 34.77 10.78 -5.51
C GLY A 195 35.70 9.61 -5.12
N ASP A 196 36.36 9.68 -3.95
CA ASP A 196 37.21 8.59 -3.48
C ASP A 196 36.39 7.37 -3.08
N ILE A 197 36.79 6.18 -3.56
CA ILE A 197 36.09 4.91 -3.32
C ILE A 197 36.96 4.03 -2.44
N GLN A 198 36.41 3.50 -1.36
CA GLN A 198 37.08 2.63 -0.42
C GLN A 198 36.31 1.31 -0.28
N THR A 199 37.02 0.20 -0.33
CA THR A 199 36.48 -1.12 -0.04
C THR A 199 36.41 -1.36 1.44
N VAL A 200 35.27 -1.82 1.91
CA VAL A 200 34.96 -2.08 3.32
C VAL A 200 34.95 -3.57 3.57
N GLU A 201 35.93 -4.05 4.34
CA GLU A 201 36.11 -5.47 4.63
C GLU A 201 35.72 -5.84 6.07
N SER A 202 35.40 -4.85 6.90
CA SER A 202 35.03 -5.05 8.30
C SER A 202 34.06 -3.99 8.80
N GLN A 203 33.31 -4.32 9.84
CA GLN A 203 32.36 -3.39 10.47
C GLN A 203 33.07 -2.18 11.10
N GLU A 204 34.29 -2.35 11.59
CA GLU A 204 35.10 -1.27 12.15
C GLU A 204 35.47 -0.26 11.05
N LYS A 205 35.90 -0.75 9.88
CA LYS A 205 36.21 0.08 8.70
C LYS A 205 34.97 0.79 8.16
N HIS A 206 33.82 0.15 8.18
CA HIS A 206 32.55 0.75 7.81
C HIS A 206 32.23 1.97 8.69
N MET A 207 32.32 1.80 10.01
CA MET A 207 32.05 2.89 10.97
C MET A 207 33.03 4.07 10.79
N GLU A 208 34.32 3.77 10.59
CA GLU A 208 35.35 4.79 10.34
C GLU A 208 35.03 5.62 9.08
N LEU A 209 34.64 4.99 7.97
CA LEU A 209 34.32 5.67 6.73
C LEU A 209 33.02 6.49 6.84
N MET A 210 32.01 6.01 7.57
CA MET A 210 30.79 6.75 7.85
C MET A 210 31.10 8.06 8.62
N GLU A 211 31.97 8.00 9.63
CA GLU A 211 32.40 9.19 10.38
C GLU A 211 33.18 10.20 9.50
N LEU A 212 33.89 9.70 8.49
CA LEU A 212 34.59 10.53 7.50
C LEU A 212 33.68 11.06 6.40
N GLY A 213 32.37 10.74 6.44
CA GLY A 213 31.37 11.23 5.50
C GLY A 213 31.36 10.49 4.16
N TYR A 214 31.77 9.23 4.14
CA TYR A 214 31.55 8.33 3.02
C TYR A 214 30.11 7.80 3.05
N GLU A 215 29.56 7.60 1.86
CA GLU A 215 28.23 7.03 1.64
C GLU A 215 28.37 5.69 0.91
N HIS A 216 27.38 4.83 1.02
CA HIS A 216 27.38 3.58 0.25
C HIS A 216 27.46 3.90 -1.24
N HIS A 217 28.40 3.28 -1.95
CA HIS A 217 28.49 3.42 -3.40
C HIS A 217 27.26 2.74 -4.01
N GLY A 218 26.29 3.55 -4.46
CA GLY A 218 25.16 3.04 -5.22
C GLY A 218 25.67 2.46 -6.53
N HIS A 219 25.35 1.20 -6.78
CA HIS A 219 25.65 0.58 -8.05
C HIS A 219 25.03 1.39 -9.19
N ASP A 220 25.88 1.89 -10.06
CA ASP A 220 25.51 2.55 -11.30
C ASP A 220 24.56 1.65 -12.10
N MET A 221 23.30 2.12 -12.29
CA MET A 221 22.24 1.41 -13.03
C MET A 221 22.51 1.31 -14.53
N ALA A 222 23.71 1.57 -15.00
CA ALA A 222 24.03 1.73 -16.41
C ALA A 222 24.81 0.59 -17.06
N GLN A 223 24.98 -0.59 -16.46
CA GLN A 223 25.53 -1.76 -17.17
C GLN A 223 25.16 -3.08 -16.46
N ILE A 224 23.94 -3.57 -16.66
CA ILE A 224 23.64 -5.01 -16.50
C ILE A 224 23.08 -5.49 -17.82
N GLU A 225 23.95 -5.66 -18.81
CA GLU A 225 23.73 -6.61 -19.87
C GLU A 225 24.28 -7.96 -19.39
N ASP A 226 23.35 -8.93 -19.38
CA ASP A 226 23.56 -10.37 -19.44
C ASP A 226 24.04 -11.10 -18.17
N SER A 227 23.17 -12.02 -17.69
CA SER A 227 23.43 -13.13 -16.76
C SER A 227 23.88 -12.78 -15.33
N GLN A 228 22.95 -12.19 -14.53
CA GLN A 228 22.95 -12.42 -13.10
C GLN A 228 21.61 -13.06 -12.69
N GLU A 229 21.68 -14.23 -12.06
CA GLU A 229 20.58 -14.79 -11.28
C GLU A 229 20.02 -13.66 -10.39
N VAL A 230 18.83 -13.21 -10.71
CA VAL A 230 18.10 -12.26 -9.86
C VAL A 230 18.02 -12.93 -8.50
N ALA A 231 18.66 -12.35 -7.50
CA ALA A 231 18.68 -12.90 -6.16
C ALA A 231 17.23 -13.19 -5.74
N HIS A 232 16.91 -14.47 -5.58
CA HIS A 232 15.60 -14.90 -5.15
C HIS A 232 15.46 -14.48 -3.69
N TYR A 233 14.66 -13.44 -3.45
CA TYR A 233 14.24 -13.06 -2.11
C TYR A 233 12.72 -12.94 -2.08
N ASP A 234 12.14 -13.28 -0.95
CA ASP A 234 10.73 -13.09 -0.67
C ASP A 234 10.53 -11.80 0.12
N ILE A 235 9.33 -11.24 0.06
CA ILE A 235 8.96 -10.07 0.85
C ILE A 235 7.79 -10.46 1.74
N ASP A 236 8.03 -10.43 3.04
CA ASP A 236 6.95 -10.51 4.02
C ASP A 236 6.20 -9.18 4.04
N HIS A 237 4.91 -9.22 3.82
CA HIS A 237 4.05 -8.05 3.89
C HIS A 237 2.68 -8.37 4.49
N THR A 238 2.04 -7.37 5.07
CA THR A 238 0.67 -7.51 5.55
C THR A 238 -0.31 -7.46 4.38
N SER A 239 -1.20 -8.47 4.28
CA SER A 239 -2.34 -8.46 3.36
C SER A 239 -3.44 -7.53 3.89
N SER A 240 -3.20 -6.23 3.77
CA SER A 240 -4.13 -5.20 4.20
C SER A 240 -4.75 -4.51 2.99
N TYR A 241 -6.08 -4.40 2.99
CA TYR A 241 -6.78 -3.64 1.96
C TYR A 241 -7.29 -2.35 2.61
N LEU A 242 -6.72 -1.22 2.19
CA LEU A 242 -6.95 0.09 2.78
C LEU A 242 -7.91 0.89 1.90
N LEU A 243 -9.05 1.29 2.49
CA LEU A 243 -10.06 2.08 1.80
C LEU A 243 -9.92 3.56 2.14
N PHE A 244 -9.69 4.37 1.12
CA PHE A 244 -9.60 5.83 1.20
C PHE A 244 -10.85 6.47 0.61
N SER A 245 -11.32 7.53 1.26
CA SER A 245 -12.38 8.39 0.74
C SER A 245 -11.89 9.26 -0.42
N PRO A 246 -12.80 9.90 -1.20
CA PRO A 246 -12.42 10.80 -2.30
C PRO A 246 -11.53 11.99 -1.90
N ASP A 247 -11.57 12.40 -0.64
CA ASP A 247 -10.70 13.42 -0.06
C ASP A 247 -9.41 12.84 0.57
N LEU A 248 -9.03 11.64 0.15
CA LEU A 248 -7.81 10.90 0.53
C LEU A 248 -7.64 10.70 2.05
N LYS A 249 -8.73 10.46 2.73
CA LYS A 249 -8.70 10.05 4.13
C LYS A 249 -8.79 8.55 4.25
N LEU A 250 -7.87 7.96 4.98
CA LEU A 250 -7.95 6.54 5.33
C LEU A 250 -9.19 6.31 6.19
N THR A 251 -10.19 5.67 5.59
CA THR A 251 -11.54 5.53 6.15
C THR A 251 -11.77 4.16 6.76
N ALA A 252 -11.31 3.11 6.09
CA ALA A 252 -11.49 1.75 6.59
C ALA A 252 -10.33 0.84 6.25
N LEU A 253 -10.16 -0.20 7.07
CA LEU A 253 -9.36 -1.38 6.81
C LEU A 253 -10.31 -2.53 6.54
N LEU A 254 -10.18 -3.20 5.40
CA LEU A 254 -10.87 -4.47 5.17
C LEU A 254 -10.11 -5.58 5.88
N THR A 255 -10.81 -6.36 6.68
CA THR A 255 -10.22 -7.32 7.61
C THR A 255 -10.37 -8.77 7.11
N SER A 256 -9.40 -9.59 7.46
CA SER A 256 -9.46 -11.04 7.19
C SER A 256 -10.58 -11.73 8.02
N PRO A 257 -11.24 -12.77 7.50
CA PRO A 257 -11.04 -13.35 6.16
C PRO A 257 -11.66 -12.48 5.07
N HIS A 258 -10.93 -12.22 4.01
CA HIS A 258 -11.39 -11.36 2.91
C HIS A 258 -12.38 -12.13 2.01
N GLU A 259 -13.64 -12.16 2.40
CA GLU A 259 -14.72 -12.81 1.63
C GLU A 259 -15.33 -11.81 0.64
N PRO A 260 -15.24 -12.02 -0.68
CA PRO A 260 -15.64 -11.02 -1.68
C PRO A 260 -17.07 -10.51 -1.56
N PRO A 261 -18.11 -11.32 -1.28
CA PRO A 261 -19.47 -10.81 -1.13
C PRO A 261 -19.64 -9.87 0.08
N ASP A 262 -18.96 -10.18 1.18
CA ASP A 262 -19.05 -9.39 2.41
C ASP A 262 -18.25 -8.11 2.29
N MET A 263 -17.08 -8.15 1.64
CA MET A 263 -16.31 -6.96 1.29
C MET A 263 -17.07 -6.02 0.36
N ALA A 264 -17.70 -6.54 -0.69
CA ALA A 264 -18.49 -5.75 -1.63
C ALA A 264 -19.61 -5.00 -0.92
N LYS A 265 -20.38 -5.72 -0.09
CA LYS A 265 -21.44 -5.12 0.72
C LYS A 265 -20.92 -4.06 1.69
N ALA A 266 -19.80 -4.32 2.36
CA ALA A 266 -19.21 -3.38 3.31
C ALA A 266 -18.75 -2.10 2.61
N ILE A 267 -18.05 -2.22 1.47
CA ILE A 267 -17.57 -1.06 0.69
C ILE A 267 -18.76 -0.25 0.15
N ASP A 268 -19.77 -0.90 -0.43
CA ASP A 268 -20.98 -0.22 -0.92
C ASP A 268 -21.68 0.58 0.19
N LEU A 269 -21.86 -0.02 1.37
CA LEU A 269 -22.45 0.66 2.52
C LEU A 269 -21.61 1.85 3.00
N ILE A 270 -20.29 1.73 3.01
CA ILE A 270 -19.38 2.83 3.36
C ILE A 270 -19.51 3.97 2.35
N ILE A 271 -19.47 3.65 1.05
CA ILE A 271 -19.61 4.62 -0.04
C ILE A 271 -20.95 5.35 0.03
N GLU A 272 -22.04 4.65 0.32
CA GLU A 272 -23.39 5.22 0.44
C GLU A 272 -23.54 6.12 1.66
N SER A 273 -22.95 5.71 2.78
CA SER A 273 -23.14 6.37 4.08
C SER A 273 -22.26 7.58 4.30
N LEU A 274 -21.05 7.61 3.71
CA LEU A 274 -20.02 8.63 3.97
C LEU A 274 -19.81 9.59 2.78
N ARG A 275 -20.82 9.75 1.93
CA ARG A 275 -20.83 10.73 0.82
C ARG A 275 -20.88 12.17 1.30
#